data_26a029553546d10f9d20d3d4336c9985
#
_entry.id   26a029553546d10f9d20d3d4336c9985
#
_cell.length_a   1.000
_cell.length_b   1.000
_cell.length_c   1.000
_cell.angle_alpha   90.00
_cell.angle_beta   90.00
_cell.angle_gamma   90.00
#
_symmetry.space_group_name_H-M   'P 1'
#
loop_
_entity.id
_entity.type
_entity.pdbx_description
1 polymer ?
#
loop_
_entity_poly.entity_id
_entity_poly.type
_entity_poly.pdbx_seq_one_letter_code
_entity_poly.pdbx_strand_id
1 'polypeptide(L)'
;MSIGITACRKIEDYRQAIQHVGGEVRVLDPSMGMVDALEGIGGLLLTGGGDVSPSRYGEPTHESVVDVDEQRDEFEWALIAEARRRDLPILAICRGIQALNVACGGTLVQDIPTQVPGALEHSFKVPPHERYSLAHEMWLDKDTLLEKLMRERLSDSDSCDVNSRHHQAVKVVAPGFQVSATAPDGVIEAIEDPSSRFCLGVQWHPENFWRTGEFRPLFEGLLEAAQSVTKKP
;
A
#
# COMPACT_ATOMS: atom_id res chain seq x y z
N MET A 1 5.90 20.00 -6.63
CA MET A 1 4.95 19.46 -5.65
C MET A 1 5.44 18.09 -5.25
N SER A 2 5.66 17.85 -3.98
CA SER A 2 6.29 16.63 -3.49
C SER A 2 5.25 15.55 -3.12
N ILE A 3 5.66 14.30 -3.17
CA ILE A 3 4.93 13.16 -2.60
C ILE A 3 5.39 13.00 -1.14
N GLY A 4 4.44 13.02 -0.21
CA GLY A 4 4.69 12.71 1.19
C GLY A 4 4.84 11.21 1.37
N ILE A 5 5.94 10.75 1.96
CA ILE A 5 6.21 9.32 2.22
C ILE A 5 6.29 9.12 3.73
N THR A 6 5.48 8.22 4.31
CA THR A 6 5.57 7.93 5.75
C THR A 6 6.90 7.27 6.09
N ALA A 7 7.51 7.69 7.22
CA ALA A 7 8.82 7.21 7.64
C ALA A 7 8.80 5.69 7.93
N CYS A 8 9.82 4.98 7.48
CA CYS A 8 10.04 3.56 7.78
C CYS A 8 11.53 3.22 7.76
N ARG A 9 11.91 2.03 8.31
CA ARG A 9 13.31 1.58 8.37
C ARG A 9 13.98 1.43 6.99
N LYS A 10 13.20 1.12 5.93
CA LYS A 10 13.71 0.85 4.57
C LYS A 10 13.20 1.88 3.56
N ILE A 11 13.20 3.15 3.93
CA ILE A 11 12.60 4.24 3.16
C ILE A 11 13.25 4.47 1.78
N GLU A 12 14.50 4.04 1.60
CA GLU A 12 15.27 4.40 0.40
C GLU A 12 14.68 3.84 -0.89
N ASP A 13 14.19 2.59 -0.89
CA ASP A 13 13.57 2.00 -2.09
C ASP A 13 12.30 2.78 -2.50
N TYR A 14 11.49 3.25 -1.53
CA TYR A 14 10.32 4.10 -1.79
C TYR A 14 10.72 5.46 -2.38
N ARG A 15 11.77 6.08 -1.83
CA ARG A 15 12.31 7.35 -2.36
C ARG A 15 12.78 7.19 -3.80
N GLN A 16 13.56 6.15 -4.07
CA GLN A 16 14.05 5.84 -5.42
C GLN A 16 12.90 5.59 -6.39
N ALA A 17 11.86 4.85 -6.00
CA ALA A 17 10.71 4.59 -6.84
C ALA A 17 10.01 5.89 -7.28
N ILE A 18 9.79 6.84 -6.36
CA ILE A 18 9.20 8.16 -6.68
C ILE A 18 10.15 9.01 -7.51
N GLN A 19 11.45 9.05 -7.18
CA GLN A 19 12.44 9.85 -7.90
C GLN A 19 12.65 9.37 -9.35
N HIS A 20 12.60 8.04 -9.59
CA HIS A 20 12.73 7.47 -10.93
C HIS A 20 11.57 7.81 -11.88
N VAL A 21 10.41 8.17 -11.34
CA VAL A 21 9.28 8.70 -12.13
C VAL A 21 9.26 10.23 -12.18
N GLY A 22 10.30 10.89 -11.64
CA GLY A 22 10.47 12.35 -11.68
C GLY A 22 9.76 13.09 -10.54
N GLY A 23 9.33 12.38 -9.49
CA GLY A 23 8.70 13.00 -8.31
C GLY A 23 9.72 13.50 -7.29
N GLU A 24 9.35 14.54 -6.55
CA GLU A 24 10.05 14.99 -5.36
C GLU A 24 9.46 14.32 -4.12
N VAL A 25 10.29 14.05 -3.12
CA VAL A 25 9.92 13.33 -1.91
C VAL A 25 10.06 14.19 -0.68
N ARG A 26 9.05 14.15 0.18
CA ARG A 26 9.09 14.64 1.56
C ARG A 26 8.80 13.49 2.51
N VAL A 27 9.71 13.21 3.44
CA VAL A 27 9.49 12.19 4.48
C VAL A 27 8.59 12.78 5.56
N LEU A 28 7.56 12.03 5.93
CA LEU A 28 6.60 12.36 6.97
C LEU A 28 6.88 11.51 8.21
N ASP A 29 7.16 12.15 9.31
CA ASP A 29 7.54 11.53 10.57
C ASP A 29 6.50 11.82 11.66
N PRO A 30 6.17 10.88 12.56
CA PRO A 30 5.20 11.09 13.65
C PRO A 30 5.47 12.27 14.57
N SER A 31 6.72 12.76 14.62
CA SER A 31 7.06 13.98 15.38
C SER A 31 6.59 15.29 14.72
N MET A 32 6.17 15.23 13.45
CA MET A 32 5.67 16.41 12.73
C MET A 32 4.25 16.77 13.17
N GLY A 33 3.95 18.07 13.25
CA GLY A 33 2.57 18.54 13.35
C GLY A 33 1.78 18.22 12.06
N MET A 34 0.50 17.87 12.19
CA MET A 34 -0.34 17.46 11.05
C MET A 34 -0.41 18.51 9.94
N VAL A 35 -0.46 19.80 10.31
CA VAL A 35 -0.48 20.90 9.34
C VAL A 35 0.81 20.91 8.55
N ASP A 36 1.95 20.80 9.23
CA ASP A 36 3.27 20.84 8.60
C ASP A 36 3.49 19.60 7.72
N ALA A 37 3.01 18.41 8.16
CA ALA A 37 3.14 17.18 7.41
C ALA A 37 2.49 17.27 6.03
N LEU A 38 1.31 17.89 5.93
CA LEU A 38 0.51 17.97 4.69
C LEU A 38 0.71 19.25 3.89
N GLU A 39 1.55 20.18 4.35
CA GLU A 39 1.83 21.42 3.61
C GLU A 39 2.68 21.12 2.37
N GLY A 40 2.21 21.57 1.19
CA GLY A 40 2.95 21.47 -0.07
C GLY A 40 3.07 20.08 -0.67
N ILE A 41 2.39 19.06 -0.10
CA ILE A 41 2.31 17.72 -0.71
C ILE A 41 1.14 17.64 -1.69
N GLY A 42 1.37 16.91 -2.81
CA GLY A 42 0.36 16.63 -3.82
C GLY A 42 -0.22 15.22 -3.77
N GLY A 43 0.43 14.31 -3.03
CA GLY A 43 0.00 12.95 -2.85
C GLY A 43 0.69 12.29 -1.66
N LEU A 44 0.13 11.20 -1.18
CA LEU A 44 0.59 10.45 -0.01
C LEU A 44 1.00 9.02 -0.40
N LEU A 45 2.17 8.58 0.05
CA LEU A 45 2.62 7.20 -0.03
C LEU A 45 2.75 6.65 1.39
N LEU A 46 1.91 5.68 1.72
CA LEU A 46 1.98 4.92 2.97
C LEU A 46 2.91 3.72 2.79
N THR A 47 3.94 3.63 3.60
CA THR A 47 5.01 2.62 3.46
C THR A 47 4.74 1.35 4.24
N GLY A 48 5.48 0.28 3.93
CA GLY A 48 5.53 -0.95 4.70
C GLY A 48 6.10 -0.77 6.12
N GLY A 49 6.00 -1.81 6.94
CA GLY A 49 6.48 -1.78 8.33
C GLY A 49 6.08 -2.99 9.14
N GLY A 50 6.07 -2.86 10.46
CA GLY A 50 5.50 -3.82 11.41
C GLY A 50 3.97 -3.85 11.38
N ASP A 51 3.37 -4.59 12.28
CA ASP A 51 1.93 -4.85 12.27
C ASP A 51 1.11 -3.64 12.73
N VAL A 52 -0.12 -3.55 12.21
CA VAL A 52 -1.12 -2.59 12.67
C VAL A 52 -1.74 -3.11 13.96
N SER A 53 -1.90 -2.25 14.96
CA SER A 53 -2.49 -2.62 16.25
C SER A 53 -3.90 -3.20 16.09
N PRO A 54 -4.18 -4.45 16.56
CA PRO A 54 -5.51 -5.05 16.52
C PRO A 54 -6.59 -4.26 17.26
N SER A 55 -6.19 -3.46 18.24
CA SER A 55 -7.10 -2.55 18.96
C SER A 55 -7.78 -1.55 18.02
N ARG A 56 -7.13 -1.18 16.91
CA ARG A 56 -7.63 -0.23 15.91
C ARG A 56 -8.83 -0.75 15.12
N TYR A 57 -9.01 -2.07 15.04
CA TYR A 57 -10.16 -2.70 14.37
C TYR A 57 -10.98 -3.62 15.31
N GLY A 58 -10.79 -3.46 16.64
CA GLY A 58 -11.64 -4.06 17.67
C GLY A 58 -11.51 -5.58 17.80
N GLU A 59 -10.39 -6.17 17.35
CA GLU A 59 -10.12 -7.60 17.50
C GLU A 59 -9.10 -7.86 18.62
N PRO A 60 -9.15 -9.05 19.29
CA PRO A 60 -8.12 -9.47 20.23
C PRO A 60 -6.80 -9.69 19.47
N THR A 61 -5.67 -9.39 20.14
CA THR A 61 -4.35 -9.56 19.53
C THR A 61 -4.00 -11.02 19.38
N HIS A 62 -3.67 -11.45 18.16
CA HIS A 62 -3.12 -12.77 17.85
C HIS A 62 -1.65 -12.88 18.32
N GLU A 63 -1.19 -14.06 18.69
CA GLU A 63 0.17 -14.28 19.20
C GLU A 63 1.30 -13.97 18.20
N SER A 64 1.00 -13.99 16.91
CA SER A 64 1.94 -13.66 15.82
C SER A 64 2.13 -12.16 15.60
N VAL A 65 1.29 -11.31 16.20
CA VAL A 65 1.39 -9.85 16.05
C VAL A 65 2.66 -9.32 16.69
N VAL A 66 3.49 -8.63 15.89
CA VAL A 66 4.81 -8.14 16.30
C VAL A 66 5.08 -6.73 15.78
N ASP A 67 6.05 -6.05 16.39
CA ASP A 67 6.57 -4.75 15.93
C ASP A 67 5.48 -3.65 15.76
N VAL A 68 4.41 -3.68 16.58
CA VAL A 68 3.38 -2.64 16.60
C VAL A 68 3.97 -1.31 17.04
N ASP A 69 3.69 -0.25 16.27
CA ASP A 69 4.07 1.14 16.58
C ASP A 69 2.81 2.02 16.67
N GLU A 70 2.30 2.18 17.88
CA GLU A 70 1.07 2.94 18.15
C GLU A 70 1.19 4.44 17.77
N GLN A 71 2.39 5.03 17.87
CA GLN A 71 2.58 6.43 17.47
C GLN A 71 2.49 6.59 15.96
N ARG A 72 3.07 5.63 15.23
CA ARG A 72 2.96 5.57 13.79
C ARG A 72 1.52 5.32 13.35
N ASP A 73 0.83 4.39 14.01
CA ASP A 73 -0.58 4.11 13.73
C ASP A 73 -1.42 5.39 13.89
N GLU A 74 -1.31 6.09 15.01
CA GLU A 74 -2.06 7.32 15.25
C GLU A 74 -1.76 8.40 14.21
N PHE A 75 -0.50 8.60 13.88
CA PHE A 75 -0.07 9.56 12.89
C PHE A 75 -0.60 9.23 11.48
N GLU A 76 -0.45 7.98 11.04
CA GLU A 76 -0.93 7.55 9.72
C GLU A 76 -2.47 7.59 9.61
N TRP A 77 -3.21 7.29 10.70
CA TRP A 77 -4.68 7.46 10.74
C TRP A 77 -5.08 8.91 10.46
N ALA A 78 -4.44 9.84 11.13
CA ALA A 78 -4.71 11.26 10.94
C ALA A 78 -4.32 11.73 9.52
N LEU A 79 -3.19 11.24 8.97
CA LEU A 79 -2.78 11.50 7.58
C LEU A 79 -3.81 10.97 6.58
N ILE A 80 -4.27 9.72 6.74
CA ILE A 80 -5.26 9.09 5.87
C ILE A 80 -6.57 9.87 5.90
N ALA A 81 -7.09 10.19 7.10
CA ALA A 81 -8.33 10.94 7.25
C ALA A 81 -8.27 12.30 6.54
N GLU A 82 -7.18 13.05 6.72
CA GLU A 82 -7.04 14.36 6.12
C GLU A 82 -6.75 14.29 4.61
N ALA A 83 -5.95 13.31 4.15
CA ALA A 83 -5.69 13.08 2.73
C ALA A 83 -7.00 12.75 1.98
N ARG A 84 -7.82 11.87 2.54
CA ARG A 84 -9.14 11.54 1.97
C ARG A 84 -10.08 12.74 1.95
N ARG A 85 -10.13 13.51 3.04
CA ARG A 85 -10.95 14.74 3.10
C ARG A 85 -10.57 15.75 2.02
N ARG A 86 -9.29 15.84 1.64
CA ARG A 86 -8.77 16.71 0.58
C ARG A 86 -8.78 16.09 -0.82
N ASP A 87 -9.21 14.85 -0.96
CA ASP A 87 -9.07 14.06 -2.20
C ASP A 87 -7.62 14.05 -2.73
N LEU A 88 -6.66 13.94 -1.80
CA LEU A 88 -5.25 13.75 -2.17
C LEU A 88 -5.05 12.32 -2.67
N PRO A 89 -4.30 12.12 -3.77
CA PRO A 89 -3.88 10.80 -4.22
C PRO A 89 -3.15 10.01 -3.14
N ILE A 90 -3.52 8.75 -2.96
CA ILE A 90 -2.92 7.83 -1.97
C ILE A 90 -2.46 6.56 -2.66
N LEU A 91 -1.18 6.20 -2.50
CA LEU A 91 -0.63 4.87 -2.76
C LEU A 91 -0.22 4.26 -1.42
N ALA A 92 -0.73 3.07 -1.11
CA ALA A 92 -0.47 2.38 0.15
C ALA A 92 0.17 1.02 -0.10
N ILE A 93 1.33 0.73 0.50
CA ILE A 93 2.17 -0.44 0.18
C ILE A 93 2.37 -1.30 1.43
N CYS A 94 2.10 -2.60 1.33
CA CYS A 94 2.26 -3.65 2.35
C CYS A 94 1.52 -3.26 3.64
N ARG A 95 2.21 -2.90 4.75
CA ARG A 95 1.53 -2.36 5.93
C ARG A 95 0.65 -1.15 5.58
N GLY A 96 1.02 -0.37 4.58
CA GLY A 96 0.24 0.80 4.16
C GLY A 96 -1.18 0.46 3.70
N ILE A 97 -1.40 -0.62 2.90
CA ILE A 97 -2.76 -1.06 2.53
C ILE A 97 -3.56 -1.49 3.76
N GLN A 98 -2.90 -2.14 4.72
CA GLN A 98 -3.53 -2.58 5.96
C GLN A 98 -3.98 -1.38 6.81
N ALA A 99 -3.09 -0.39 7.00
CA ALA A 99 -3.40 0.85 7.69
C ALA A 99 -4.52 1.63 7.00
N LEU A 100 -4.48 1.75 5.66
CA LEU A 100 -5.53 2.39 4.87
C LEU A 100 -6.88 1.70 5.06
N ASN A 101 -6.91 0.37 4.94
CA ASN A 101 -8.13 -0.42 5.10
C ASN A 101 -8.74 -0.24 6.50
N VAL A 102 -7.93 -0.37 7.55
CA VAL A 102 -8.42 -0.26 8.94
C VAL A 102 -8.83 1.18 9.27
N ALA A 103 -8.07 2.19 8.85
CA ALA A 103 -8.44 3.59 9.06
C ALA A 103 -9.76 3.97 8.38
N CYS A 104 -10.15 3.22 7.34
CA CYS A 104 -11.43 3.40 6.63
C CYS A 104 -12.54 2.44 7.10
N GLY A 105 -12.31 1.65 8.17
CA GLY A 105 -13.33 0.80 8.81
C GLY A 105 -13.30 -0.68 8.40
N GLY A 106 -12.25 -1.13 7.74
CA GLY A 106 -11.99 -2.55 7.46
C GLY A 106 -11.29 -3.28 8.60
N THR A 107 -11.01 -4.58 8.41
CA THR A 107 -10.28 -5.44 9.36
C THR A 107 -9.17 -6.24 8.68
N LEU A 108 -8.34 -6.94 9.46
CA LEU A 108 -7.18 -7.69 8.96
C LEU A 108 -7.26 -9.18 9.34
N VAL A 109 -6.68 -10.01 8.48
CA VAL A 109 -6.13 -11.32 8.84
C VAL A 109 -4.83 -11.02 9.57
N GLN A 110 -4.74 -11.42 10.84
CA GLN A 110 -3.58 -11.13 11.69
C GLN A 110 -2.43 -12.10 11.46
N ASP A 111 -2.71 -13.28 10.91
CA ASP A 111 -1.71 -14.28 10.57
C ASP A 111 -2.24 -15.22 9.47
N ILE A 112 -1.76 -15.01 8.26
CA ILE A 112 -2.17 -15.80 7.09
C ILE A 112 -1.98 -17.29 7.31
N PRO A 113 -0.79 -17.79 7.79
CA PRO A 113 -0.56 -19.23 7.95
C PRO A 113 -1.57 -19.94 8.85
N THR A 114 -2.07 -19.29 9.89
CA THR A 114 -2.99 -19.90 10.85
C THR A 114 -4.46 -19.61 10.57
N GLN A 115 -4.77 -18.51 9.88
CA GLN A 115 -6.13 -18.03 9.70
C GLN A 115 -6.69 -18.25 8.29
N VAL A 116 -5.82 -18.54 7.29
CA VAL A 116 -6.23 -18.80 5.90
C VAL A 116 -5.95 -20.26 5.55
N PRO A 117 -6.96 -21.14 5.46
CA PRO A 117 -6.75 -22.54 5.13
C PRO A 117 -6.16 -22.72 3.72
N GLY A 118 -5.03 -23.42 3.63
CA GLY A 118 -4.37 -23.67 2.35
C GLY A 118 -3.60 -22.48 1.79
N ALA A 119 -3.30 -21.50 2.63
CA ALA A 119 -2.53 -20.31 2.23
C ALA A 119 -1.20 -20.65 1.55
N LEU A 120 -0.85 -19.84 0.57
CA LEU A 120 0.48 -19.82 -0.03
C LEU A 120 1.50 -19.24 0.96
N GLU A 121 2.79 -19.35 0.62
CA GLU A 121 3.83 -18.65 1.38
C GLU A 121 3.84 -17.16 0.99
N HIS A 122 3.38 -16.29 1.89
CA HIS A 122 3.40 -14.83 1.73
C HIS A 122 4.57 -14.15 2.45
N SER A 123 5.31 -14.89 3.29
CA SER A 123 6.35 -14.33 4.14
C SER A 123 7.76 -14.73 3.70
N PHE A 124 8.11 -14.45 2.46
CA PHE A 124 9.44 -14.75 1.92
C PHE A 124 10.55 -14.03 2.68
N LYS A 125 11.40 -14.81 3.35
CA LYS A 125 12.51 -14.29 4.16
C LYS A 125 13.66 -13.78 3.28
N VAL A 126 14.23 -12.66 3.67
CA VAL A 126 15.42 -12.09 3.04
C VAL A 126 16.53 -12.01 4.09
N PRO A 127 17.67 -12.76 3.97
CA PRO A 127 17.93 -13.85 3.03
C PRO A 127 17.13 -15.13 3.38
N PRO A 128 17.12 -16.19 2.52
CA PRO A 128 17.97 -16.34 1.33
C PRO A 128 17.41 -15.70 0.04
N HIS A 129 16.14 -15.28 0.02
CA HIS A 129 15.57 -14.62 -1.16
C HIS A 129 16.05 -13.17 -1.28
N GLU A 130 16.09 -12.66 -2.51
CA GLU A 130 16.28 -11.24 -2.77
C GLU A 130 14.96 -10.48 -2.58
N ARG A 131 15.01 -9.16 -2.33
CA ARG A 131 13.80 -8.36 -2.11
C ARG A 131 12.87 -8.31 -3.33
N TYR A 132 13.42 -8.46 -4.52
CA TYR A 132 12.72 -8.50 -5.80
C TYR A 132 12.43 -9.93 -6.28
N SER A 133 12.69 -10.97 -5.48
CA SER A 133 12.28 -12.33 -5.81
C SER A 133 10.76 -12.43 -5.85
N LEU A 134 10.22 -12.89 -6.98
CA LEU A 134 8.80 -13.14 -7.16
C LEU A 134 8.40 -14.34 -6.29
N ALA A 135 7.23 -14.28 -5.70
CA ALA A 135 6.72 -15.25 -4.72
C ALA A 135 5.54 -16.06 -5.28
N HIS A 136 4.56 -15.38 -5.80
CA HIS A 136 3.33 -15.99 -6.31
C HIS A 136 2.66 -15.09 -7.35
N GLU A 137 1.75 -15.68 -8.11
CA GLU A 137 0.86 -14.99 -9.03
C GLU A 137 -0.22 -14.21 -8.25
N MET A 138 -0.69 -13.11 -8.81
CA MET A 138 -1.94 -12.47 -8.43
C MET A 138 -2.82 -12.25 -9.66
N TRP A 139 -4.13 -12.32 -9.49
CA TRP A 139 -5.14 -12.03 -10.52
C TRP A 139 -5.75 -10.66 -10.28
N LEU A 140 -5.90 -9.87 -11.33
CA LEU A 140 -6.45 -8.54 -11.27
C LEU A 140 -7.93 -8.54 -11.65
N ASP A 141 -8.73 -7.77 -10.92
CA ASP A 141 -10.13 -7.56 -11.26
C ASP A 141 -10.25 -6.55 -12.42
N LYS A 142 -11.17 -6.84 -13.35
CA LYS A 142 -11.41 -6.00 -14.53
C LYS A 142 -12.02 -4.65 -14.17
N ASP A 143 -11.76 -3.67 -15.02
CA ASP A 143 -12.28 -2.29 -14.90
C ASP A 143 -11.78 -1.52 -13.68
N THR A 144 -10.79 -2.05 -12.95
CA THR A 144 -10.15 -1.41 -11.80
C THR A 144 -9.09 -0.39 -12.24
N LEU A 145 -8.71 0.50 -11.32
CA LEU A 145 -7.57 1.41 -11.52
C LEU A 145 -6.27 0.61 -11.66
N LEU A 146 -6.10 -0.41 -10.80
CA LEU A 146 -4.91 -1.26 -10.83
C LEU A 146 -4.76 -1.98 -12.18
N GLU A 147 -5.83 -2.57 -12.71
CA GLU A 147 -5.81 -3.25 -14.02
C GLU A 147 -5.41 -2.27 -15.13
N LYS A 148 -5.96 -1.04 -15.13
CA LYS A 148 -5.62 -0.01 -16.11
C LYS A 148 -4.15 0.40 -16.08
N LEU A 149 -3.58 0.57 -14.86
CA LEU A 149 -2.18 0.92 -14.68
C LEU A 149 -1.24 -0.21 -15.10
N MET A 150 -1.61 -1.46 -14.86
CA MET A 150 -0.76 -2.62 -15.08
C MET A 150 -0.97 -3.31 -16.44
N ARG A 151 -1.92 -2.86 -17.25
CA ARG A 151 -2.38 -3.53 -18.49
C ARG A 151 -1.27 -4.03 -19.41
N GLU A 152 -0.22 -3.24 -19.61
CA GLU A 152 0.91 -3.62 -20.44
C GLU A 152 1.86 -4.65 -19.81
N ARG A 153 1.63 -4.99 -18.55
CA ARG A 153 2.44 -5.91 -17.74
C ARG A 153 1.72 -7.22 -17.42
N LEU A 154 0.44 -7.30 -17.75
CA LEU A 154 -0.37 -8.48 -17.46
C LEU A 154 -0.13 -9.58 -18.49
N SER A 155 -0.28 -10.83 -18.04
CA SER A 155 -0.38 -11.99 -18.89
C SER A 155 -1.74 -12.02 -19.61
N ASP A 156 -1.92 -12.97 -20.54
CA ASP A 156 -3.20 -13.21 -21.23
C ASP A 156 -4.34 -13.61 -20.28
N SER A 157 -4.01 -14.01 -19.03
CA SER A 157 -4.95 -14.37 -17.97
C SER A 157 -5.27 -13.24 -16.99
N ASP A 158 -4.95 -11.99 -17.32
CA ASP A 158 -5.12 -10.83 -16.45
C ASP A 158 -4.36 -10.99 -15.11
N SER A 159 -3.18 -11.60 -15.14
CA SER A 159 -2.36 -11.90 -13.96
C SER A 159 -0.91 -11.42 -14.10
N CYS A 160 -0.24 -11.27 -12.98
CA CYS A 160 1.21 -11.07 -12.91
C CYS A 160 1.78 -11.63 -11.60
N ASP A 161 3.08 -11.93 -11.61
CA ASP A 161 3.80 -12.37 -10.41
C ASP A 161 4.24 -11.18 -9.56
N VAL A 162 4.17 -11.35 -8.22
CA VAL A 162 4.56 -10.34 -7.24
C VAL A 162 5.56 -10.90 -6.22
N ASN A 163 6.34 -10.02 -5.60
CA ASN A 163 7.08 -10.38 -4.40
C ASN A 163 6.16 -10.33 -3.17
N SER A 164 6.47 -11.09 -2.13
CA SER A 164 5.62 -11.16 -0.94
C SER A 164 6.46 -11.30 0.33
N ARG A 165 6.20 -10.42 1.32
CA ARG A 165 6.89 -10.41 2.62
C ARG A 165 5.97 -9.91 3.72
N HIS A 166 4.80 -10.51 3.84
CA HIS A 166 3.81 -10.18 4.85
C HIS A 166 3.19 -11.45 5.43
N HIS A 167 2.77 -11.40 6.67
CA HIS A 167 2.00 -12.48 7.29
C HIS A 167 0.58 -12.02 7.64
N GLN A 168 0.29 -10.73 7.49
CA GLN A 168 -1.04 -10.14 7.64
C GLN A 168 -1.61 -9.74 6.27
N ALA A 169 -2.94 -9.65 6.17
CA ALA A 169 -3.63 -9.22 4.96
C ALA A 169 -4.96 -8.52 5.28
N VAL A 170 -5.56 -7.88 4.30
CA VAL A 170 -6.94 -7.38 4.38
C VAL A 170 -7.90 -8.54 4.57
N LYS A 171 -8.81 -8.45 5.56
CA LYS A 171 -9.86 -9.45 5.86
C LYS A 171 -11.23 -8.96 5.41
N VAL A 172 -11.69 -7.87 6.01
CA VAL A 172 -12.91 -7.18 5.58
C VAL A 172 -12.48 -5.87 4.92
N VAL A 173 -12.87 -5.71 3.67
CA VAL A 173 -12.59 -4.48 2.91
C VAL A 173 -13.41 -3.33 3.47
N ALA A 174 -12.78 -2.19 3.63
CA ALA A 174 -13.41 -0.98 4.14
C ALA A 174 -14.60 -0.53 3.28
N PRO A 175 -15.65 0.05 3.87
CA PRO A 175 -16.77 0.60 3.11
C PRO A 175 -16.33 1.61 2.04
N GLY A 176 -16.83 1.43 0.81
CA GLY A 176 -16.49 2.26 -0.34
C GLY A 176 -15.25 1.83 -1.13
N PHE A 177 -14.49 0.88 -0.59
CA PHE A 177 -13.40 0.24 -1.33
C PHE A 177 -13.87 -1.02 -2.05
N GLN A 178 -13.16 -1.40 -3.10
CA GLN A 178 -13.31 -2.67 -3.80
C GLN A 178 -11.98 -3.42 -3.84
N VAL A 179 -12.05 -4.74 -3.94
CA VAL A 179 -10.88 -5.57 -4.25
C VAL A 179 -10.47 -5.28 -5.70
N SER A 180 -9.18 -5.19 -5.96
CA SER A 180 -8.63 -5.02 -7.31
C SER A 180 -7.58 -6.06 -7.68
N ALA A 181 -7.09 -6.86 -6.71
CA ALA A 181 -6.31 -8.06 -6.99
C ALA A 181 -6.37 -9.06 -5.84
N THR A 182 -6.24 -10.36 -6.19
CA THR A 182 -6.32 -11.48 -5.25
C THR A 182 -5.30 -12.56 -5.63
N ALA A 183 -4.62 -13.14 -4.65
CA ALA A 183 -3.76 -14.30 -4.83
C ALA A 183 -4.60 -15.60 -5.02
N PRO A 184 -4.01 -16.69 -5.56
CA PRO A 184 -4.74 -17.96 -5.80
C PRO A 184 -5.36 -18.61 -4.56
N ASP A 185 -4.88 -18.30 -3.38
CA ASP A 185 -5.42 -18.78 -2.08
C ASP A 185 -6.52 -17.87 -1.51
N GLY A 186 -6.91 -16.82 -2.23
CA GLY A 186 -7.94 -15.87 -1.82
C GLY A 186 -7.44 -14.72 -0.95
N VAL A 187 -6.15 -14.62 -0.68
CA VAL A 187 -5.56 -13.47 0.02
C VAL A 187 -5.69 -12.23 -0.86
N ILE A 188 -6.26 -11.16 -0.29
CA ILE A 188 -6.42 -9.88 -0.99
C ILE A 188 -5.05 -9.21 -1.15
N GLU A 189 -4.67 -8.97 -2.40
CA GLU A 189 -3.41 -8.34 -2.77
C GLU A 189 -3.55 -6.85 -3.11
N ALA A 190 -4.74 -6.39 -3.49
CA ALA A 190 -4.98 -4.97 -3.69
C ALA A 190 -6.43 -4.56 -3.42
N ILE A 191 -6.58 -3.31 -2.96
CA ILE A 191 -7.87 -2.63 -2.81
C ILE A 191 -7.76 -1.22 -3.39
N GLU A 192 -8.89 -0.67 -3.87
CA GLU A 192 -8.95 0.70 -4.34
C GLU A 192 -10.30 1.36 -3.97
N ASP A 193 -10.31 2.68 -3.87
CA ASP A 193 -11.54 3.46 -3.77
C ASP A 193 -11.87 4.07 -5.14
N PRO A 194 -12.87 3.52 -5.87
CA PRO A 194 -13.22 3.99 -7.21
C PRO A 194 -13.83 5.39 -7.23
N SER A 195 -14.25 5.92 -6.09
CA SER A 195 -14.79 7.27 -5.97
C SER A 195 -13.72 8.35 -5.82
N SER A 196 -12.51 7.96 -5.43
CA SER A 196 -11.38 8.85 -5.25
C SER A 196 -10.63 9.06 -6.57
N ARG A 197 -9.97 10.19 -6.71
CA ARG A 197 -9.11 10.49 -7.87
C ARG A 197 -8.01 9.45 -8.08
N PHE A 198 -7.38 9.03 -7.01
CA PHE A 198 -6.40 7.97 -6.95
C PHE A 198 -6.27 7.51 -5.49
N CYS A 199 -6.77 6.33 -5.18
CA CYS A 199 -6.62 5.74 -3.85
C CYS A 199 -6.47 4.23 -4.04
N LEU A 200 -5.23 3.77 -4.02
CA LEU A 200 -4.83 2.39 -4.30
C LEU A 200 -3.96 1.85 -3.18
N GLY A 201 -4.31 0.68 -2.65
CA GLY A 201 -3.49 -0.09 -1.74
C GLY A 201 -3.04 -1.39 -2.39
N VAL A 202 -1.76 -1.75 -2.22
CA VAL A 202 -1.17 -2.98 -2.72
C VAL A 202 -0.42 -3.69 -1.60
N GLN A 203 -0.52 -5.03 -1.54
CA GLN A 203 0.03 -5.82 -0.44
C GLN A 203 1.49 -6.21 -0.67
N TRP A 204 1.90 -6.36 -1.91
CA TRP A 204 3.30 -6.63 -2.29
C TRP A 204 4.18 -5.37 -2.19
N HIS A 205 5.46 -5.49 -2.58
CA HIS A 205 6.45 -4.41 -2.49
C HIS A 205 6.92 -3.94 -3.88
N PRO A 206 6.13 -3.13 -4.60
CA PRO A 206 6.50 -2.61 -5.93
C PRO A 206 7.74 -1.72 -5.90
N GLU A 207 8.04 -1.07 -4.75
CA GLU A 207 9.20 -0.20 -4.59
C GLU A 207 10.53 -0.93 -4.73
N ASN A 208 10.58 -2.26 -4.57
CA ASN A 208 11.81 -3.01 -4.74
C ASN A 208 12.25 -3.17 -6.20
N PHE A 209 11.33 -2.92 -7.12
CA PHE A 209 11.54 -3.02 -8.58
C PHE A 209 11.85 -1.66 -9.23
N TRP A 210 12.25 -0.66 -8.47
CA TRP A 210 12.51 0.66 -9.02
C TRP A 210 13.62 0.70 -10.09
N ARG A 211 14.56 -0.27 -10.07
CA ARG A 211 15.63 -0.40 -11.06
C ARG A 211 15.18 -1.06 -12.35
N THR A 212 14.27 -1.98 -12.28
CA THR A 212 13.81 -2.85 -13.37
C THR A 212 12.48 -2.38 -13.96
N GLY A 213 11.64 -1.72 -13.16
CA GLY A 213 10.48 -0.96 -13.61
C GLY A 213 9.20 -1.76 -13.80
N GLU A 214 9.11 -3.01 -13.29
CA GLU A 214 7.92 -3.86 -13.44
C GLU A 214 6.64 -3.19 -12.92
N PHE A 215 6.73 -2.49 -11.80
CA PHE A 215 5.58 -1.82 -11.16
C PHE A 215 5.66 -0.29 -11.23
N ARG A 216 6.50 0.24 -12.10
CA ARG A 216 6.66 1.70 -12.32
C ARG A 216 5.33 2.44 -12.57
N PRO A 217 4.33 1.87 -13.31
CA PRO A 217 3.06 2.55 -13.54
C PRO A 217 2.29 2.94 -12.27
N LEU A 218 2.48 2.25 -11.14
CA LEU A 218 1.83 2.61 -9.87
C LEU A 218 2.33 3.98 -9.35
N PHE A 219 3.63 4.21 -9.44
CA PHE A 219 4.28 5.46 -9.01
C PHE A 219 4.03 6.60 -10.00
N GLU A 220 4.00 6.31 -11.29
CA GLU A 220 3.63 7.27 -12.34
C GLU A 220 2.19 7.73 -12.15
N GLY A 221 1.24 6.81 -11.93
CA GLY A 221 -0.16 7.13 -11.66
C GLY A 221 -0.35 8.00 -10.43
N LEU A 222 0.35 7.70 -9.32
CA LEU A 222 0.35 8.55 -8.13
C LEU A 222 0.84 9.97 -8.45
N LEU A 223 1.95 10.09 -9.18
CA LEU A 223 2.55 11.39 -9.51
C LEU A 223 1.66 12.20 -10.45
N GLU A 224 1.10 11.57 -11.48
CA GLU A 224 0.17 12.20 -12.43
C GLU A 224 -1.09 12.73 -11.71
N ALA A 225 -1.66 11.90 -10.83
CA ALA A 225 -2.80 12.29 -10.02
C ALA A 225 -2.47 13.48 -9.10
N ALA A 226 -1.27 13.47 -8.47
CA ALA A 226 -0.80 14.56 -7.62
C ALA A 226 -0.64 15.88 -8.40
N GLN A 227 -0.14 15.83 -9.63
CA GLN A 227 0.03 17.02 -10.49
C GLN A 227 -1.31 17.61 -10.96
N SER A 228 -2.35 16.76 -11.09
CA SER A 228 -3.68 17.22 -11.51
C SER A 228 -4.40 18.05 -10.45
N VAL A 229 -4.02 17.94 -9.17
CA VAL A 229 -4.57 18.74 -8.05
C VAL A 229 -4.28 20.24 -8.26
N THR A 230 -3.14 20.58 -8.86
CA THR A 230 -2.70 21.99 -9.05
C THR A 230 -3.28 22.70 -10.26
N LYS A 231 -3.95 21.96 -11.16
CA LYS A 231 -4.49 22.50 -12.41
C LYS A 231 -5.97 22.90 -12.36
N LYS A 232 -6.62 22.85 -11.18
CA LYS A 232 -7.96 23.45 -11.03
C LYS A 232 -7.80 24.98 -10.98
N PRO A 233 -8.46 25.74 -11.90
CA PRO A 233 -8.45 27.19 -11.93
C PRO A 233 -9.12 27.80 -10.70
#